data_96670d6f26f8ab00260c454a83f1cf85
#
_entry.id   96670d6f26f8ab00260c454a83f1cf85
#
_cell.length_a   1.000
_cell.length_b   1.000
_cell.length_c   1.000
_cell.angle_alpha   90.00
_cell.angle_beta   90.00
_cell.angle_gamma   90.00
#
_symmetry.space_group_name_H-M   'P 1'
#
loop_
_entity.id
_entity.type
_entity.pdbx_description
1 polymer ?
#
loop_
_entity_poly.entity_id
_entity_poly.type
_entity_poly.pdbx_seq_one_letter_code
_entity_poly.pdbx_strand_id
1 'polypeptide(L)'
;MRPRVFQESCLALARLVPSFLLASCVLLLIDNFTYTVFGFGIRKTDGTIRYFYAFLYLALLGFSYRYIWIIERQKAKGRVLRLSGAALPALSVLFVIFRFLSLAGGSIAQTAETAPLKNSPNIIIISTDGLNADHLPMYGYYRNTTPFLQEFSKTALLFENAFTNAGNSGSSIASMMTGKLPTATRLIYPPDILRGKDAYQHLPAILRRLGYRSIDISIRHFVDPFDLNMRNSYDRANFREIREDKLIEYMAKYFGQDTAYFIDNTLERIESRLLHAYGISSMSDAYEEAVGDGQKKYHNDDERIEELLAFIDASTAPFFAHVHLMGTHGPKFSPKQRKYSSGQAQSVNWMVDFYDDAILDFNRYMKKIVENMRGNAVLDNTIIVIHTDHGRLWKTLLRVPLIIRFPKGRYAGRFEQNAQYLDIAPTLLDYLGIEKPDWMCGQSLLSSQISPHRRIITIRMKSKVAEVIDGLWQINQAKVKPPFFHLGFVGVIICHRWYELDLTKKVLRYSEIKGHTSPCKEGDSPDPEEIERFIVDHLKINQWDVSSLKLPLDKIYIKPAR
;
A
#
# COMPACT_ATOMS: atom_id res chain seq x y z
N MET A 1 34.74 -35.01 27.85
CA MET A 1 35.12 -34.64 26.45
C MET A 1 36.49 -34.00 26.45
N ARG A 2 37.42 -34.42 25.56
CA ARG A 2 38.75 -33.80 25.47
C ARG A 2 38.60 -32.34 25.04
N PRO A 3 39.32 -31.37 25.66
CA PRO A 3 39.16 -29.93 25.39
C PRO A 3 39.23 -29.54 23.89
N ARG A 4 40.04 -30.25 23.11
CA ARG A 4 40.17 -30.05 21.66
C ARG A 4 38.91 -30.41 20.87
N VAL A 5 38.20 -31.48 21.24
CA VAL A 5 36.96 -31.91 20.55
C VAL A 5 35.85 -30.89 20.80
N PHE A 6 35.73 -30.39 22.02
CA PHE A 6 34.77 -29.33 22.35
C PHE A 6 35.05 -28.04 21.56
N GLN A 7 36.30 -27.62 21.49
CA GLN A 7 36.73 -26.44 20.76
C GLN A 7 36.48 -26.57 19.24
N GLU A 8 36.77 -27.73 18.64
CA GLU A 8 36.49 -27.98 17.23
C GLU A 8 35.00 -28.03 16.94
N SER A 9 34.18 -28.56 17.83
CA SER A 9 32.72 -28.57 17.72
C SER A 9 32.14 -27.15 17.79
N CYS A 10 32.62 -26.30 18.69
CA CYS A 10 32.20 -24.90 18.77
C CYS A 10 32.60 -24.11 17.53
N LEU A 11 33.79 -24.33 16.99
CA LEU A 11 34.24 -23.71 15.74
C LEU A 11 33.44 -24.20 14.54
N ALA A 12 33.08 -25.48 14.49
CA ALA A 12 32.23 -26.03 13.43
C ALA A 12 30.83 -25.39 13.44
N LEU A 13 30.20 -25.27 14.62
CA LEU A 13 28.92 -24.57 14.79
C LEU A 13 29.03 -23.09 14.43
N ALA A 14 30.09 -22.43 14.85
CA ALA A 14 30.31 -21.01 14.54
C ALA A 14 30.47 -20.73 13.04
N ARG A 15 30.95 -21.70 12.23
CA ARG A 15 31.04 -21.61 10.77
C ARG A 15 29.68 -21.77 10.08
N LEU A 16 28.75 -22.50 10.69
CA LEU A 16 27.43 -22.74 10.06
C LEU A 16 26.69 -21.45 9.80
N VAL A 17 26.71 -20.48 10.70
CA VAL A 17 25.94 -19.24 10.57
C VAL A 17 26.39 -18.39 9.38
N PRO A 18 27.68 -18.02 9.21
CA PRO A 18 28.10 -17.27 8.04
C PRO A 18 27.96 -18.09 6.75
N SER A 19 28.06 -19.43 6.82
CA SER A 19 27.81 -20.31 5.68
C SER A 19 26.34 -20.29 5.26
N PHE A 20 25.41 -20.31 6.23
CA PHE A 20 23.99 -20.19 6.03
C PHE A 20 23.65 -18.84 5.36
N LEU A 21 24.15 -17.74 5.91
CA LEU A 21 23.90 -16.40 5.34
C LEU A 21 24.44 -16.29 3.90
N LEU A 22 25.68 -16.76 3.66
CA LEU A 22 26.28 -16.71 2.33
C LEU A 22 25.50 -17.56 1.33
N ALA A 23 25.17 -18.81 1.68
CA ALA A 23 24.37 -19.69 0.83
C ALA A 23 22.98 -19.09 0.53
N SER A 24 22.35 -18.50 1.53
CA SER A 24 21.03 -17.86 1.40
C SER A 24 21.08 -16.62 0.48
N CYS A 25 22.09 -15.78 0.62
CA CYS A 25 22.29 -14.64 -0.28
C CYS A 25 22.55 -15.10 -1.71
N VAL A 26 23.37 -16.14 -1.92
CA VAL A 26 23.63 -16.68 -3.26
C VAL A 26 22.37 -17.28 -3.86
N LEU A 27 21.59 -18.05 -3.08
CA LEU A 27 20.31 -18.60 -3.54
C LEU A 27 19.35 -17.47 -3.94
N LEU A 28 19.26 -16.42 -3.13
CA LEU A 28 18.39 -15.26 -3.42
C LEU A 28 18.82 -14.55 -4.71
N LEU A 29 20.12 -14.39 -4.94
CA LEU A 29 20.64 -13.80 -6.18
C LEU A 29 20.33 -14.68 -7.39
N ILE A 30 20.50 -16.00 -7.29
CA ILE A 30 20.15 -16.95 -8.35
C ILE A 30 18.66 -16.88 -8.66
N ASP A 31 17.81 -16.93 -7.63
CA ASP A 31 16.35 -16.85 -7.78
C ASP A 31 15.91 -15.53 -8.43
N ASN A 32 16.42 -14.41 -7.96
CA ASN A 32 16.11 -13.11 -8.55
C ASN A 32 16.58 -13.00 -10.00
N PHE A 33 17.76 -13.51 -10.32
CA PHE A 33 18.30 -13.51 -11.68
C PHE A 33 17.45 -14.39 -12.61
N THR A 34 17.19 -15.63 -12.22
CA THR A 34 16.41 -16.56 -13.05
C THR A 34 14.97 -16.08 -13.22
N TYR A 35 14.39 -15.49 -12.18
CA TYR A 35 13.05 -14.91 -12.26
C TYR A 35 13.01 -13.71 -13.21
N THR A 36 13.99 -12.82 -13.15
CA THR A 36 14.03 -11.60 -13.96
C THR A 36 14.33 -11.89 -15.44
N VAL A 37 15.26 -12.82 -15.70
CA VAL A 37 15.74 -13.08 -17.07
C VAL A 37 14.91 -14.15 -17.78
N PHE A 38 14.49 -15.19 -17.07
CA PHE A 38 13.85 -16.36 -17.66
C PHE A 38 12.38 -16.53 -17.27
N GLY A 39 11.85 -15.65 -16.41
CA GLY A 39 10.49 -15.79 -15.88
C GLY A 39 10.30 -17.02 -14.99
N PHE A 40 11.36 -17.62 -14.50
CA PHE A 40 11.40 -18.87 -13.74
C PHE A 40 12.17 -18.67 -12.42
N GLY A 41 11.63 -19.17 -11.30
CA GLY A 41 12.24 -19.03 -9.99
C GLY A 41 11.53 -19.86 -8.93
N ILE A 42 12.03 -19.82 -7.70
CA ILE A 42 11.49 -20.58 -6.55
C ILE A 42 9.97 -20.35 -6.42
N ARG A 43 9.54 -19.12 -6.57
CA ARG A 43 8.16 -18.67 -6.44
C ARG A 43 7.17 -19.37 -7.37
N LYS A 44 7.64 -19.72 -8.59
CA LYS A 44 6.82 -20.37 -9.62
C LYS A 44 6.93 -21.90 -9.61
N THR A 45 7.62 -22.48 -8.62
CA THR A 45 7.78 -23.93 -8.52
C THR A 45 6.74 -24.53 -7.60
N ASP A 46 5.98 -25.50 -8.13
CA ASP A 46 5.02 -26.32 -7.38
C ASP A 46 5.47 -27.79 -7.29
N GLY A 47 4.86 -28.54 -6.38
CA GLY A 47 5.05 -29.98 -6.25
C GLY A 47 6.50 -30.37 -6.00
N THR A 48 7.02 -31.30 -6.80
CA THR A 48 8.37 -31.87 -6.62
C THR A 48 9.50 -30.95 -7.10
N ILE A 49 9.21 -30.01 -8.02
CA ILE A 49 10.24 -29.13 -8.61
C ILE A 49 10.86 -28.21 -7.55
N ARG A 50 10.09 -27.79 -6.54
CA ARG A 50 10.61 -26.95 -5.44
C ARG A 50 11.75 -27.64 -4.66
N TYR A 51 11.76 -28.97 -4.56
CA TYR A 51 12.82 -29.70 -3.86
C TYR A 51 14.16 -29.64 -4.60
N PHE A 52 14.19 -29.32 -5.88
CA PHE A 52 15.43 -28.99 -6.59
C PHE A 52 16.14 -27.79 -5.95
N TYR A 53 15.39 -26.74 -5.58
CA TYR A 53 15.96 -25.59 -4.89
C TYR A 53 16.40 -25.91 -3.46
N ALA A 54 15.70 -26.79 -2.75
CA ALA A 54 16.14 -27.29 -1.46
C ALA A 54 17.49 -28.02 -1.57
N PHE A 55 17.65 -28.88 -2.57
CA PHE A 55 18.91 -29.57 -2.85
C PHE A 55 20.01 -28.59 -3.26
N LEU A 56 19.72 -27.65 -4.15
CA LEU A 56 20.64 -26.58 -4.56
C LEU A 56 21.12 -25.79 -3.33
N TYR A 57 20.20 -25.45 -2.43
CA TYR A 57 20.55 -24.73 -1.20
C TYR A 57 21.50 -25.54 -0.31
N LEU A 58 21.25 -26.84 -0.11
CA LEU A 58 22.17 -27.71 0.66
C LEU A 58 23.55 -27.80 0.02
N ALA A 59 23.64 -27.86 -1.30
CA ALA A 59 24.91 -27.85 -2.02
C ALA A 59 25.65 -26.49 -1.83
N LEU A 60 24.92 -25.37 -1.95
CA LEU A 60 25.48 -24.03 -1.67
C LEU A 60 25.95 -23.89 -0.22
N LEU A 61 25.20 -24.44 0.73
CA LEU A 61 25.56 -24.43 2.14
C LEU A 61 26.85 -25.21 2.38
N GLY A 62 26.97 -26.44 1.83
CA GLY A 62 28.17 -27.25 1.92
C GLY A 62 29.39 -26.59 1.27
N PHE A 63 29.19 -25.97 0.09
CA PHE A 63 30.24 -25.22 -0.60
C PHE A 63 30.69 -24.00 0.22
N SER A 64 29.75 -23.21 0.73
CA SER A 64 30.00 -22.02 1.55
C SER A 64 30.75 -22.40 2.84
N TYR A 65 30.34 -23.50 3.51
CA TYR A 65 31.00 -24.02 4.70
C TYR A 65 32.45 -24.42 4.41
N ARG A 66 32.70 -25.17 3.33
CA ARG A 66 34.03 -25.56 2.88
C ARG A 66 34.88 -24.35 2.53
N TYR A 67 34.33 -23.36 1.86
CA TYR A 67 35.00 -22.12 1.47
C TYR A 67 35.47 -21.33 2.70
N ILE A 68 34.59 -21.13 3.69
CA ILE A 68 34.91 -20.45 4.96
C ILE A 68 36.00 -21.22 5.72
N TRP A 69 35.89 -22.53 5.78
CA TRP A 69 36.91 -23.37 6.43
C TRP A 69 38.29 -23.27 5.75
N ILE A 70 38.36 -23.20 4.42
CA ILE A 70 39.61 -23.02 3.68
C ILE A 70 40.23 -21.65 4.00
N ILE A 71 39.43 -20.59 3.97
CA ILE A 71 39.89 -19.22 4.28
C ILE A 71 40.45 -19.15 5.71
N GLU A 72 39.78 -19.71 6.68
CA GLU A 72 40.27 -19.74 8.06
C GLU A 72 41.60 -20.48 8.18
N ARG A 73 41.78 -21.62 7.51
CA ARG A 73 43.05 -22.36 7.50
C ARG A 73 44.18 -21.60 6.82
N GLN A 74 43.93 -20.92 5.73
CA GLN A 74 44.94 -20.11 5.03
C GLN A 74 45.34 -18.89 5.84
N LYS A 75 44.40 -18.24 6.53
CA LYS A 75 44.64 -17.06 7.36
C LYS A 75 45.24 -17.33 8.72
N ALA A 76 45.22 -18.56 9.19
CA ALA A 76 45.79 -18.97 10.49
C ALA A 76 47.32 -18.78 10.59
N LYS A 77 48.02 -18.39 9.52
CA LYS A 77 49.46 -18.10 9.50
C LYS A 77 49.84 -16.66 9.93
N GLY A 78 48.87 -15.74 10.15
CA GLY A 78 49.13 -14.35 10.57
C GLY A 78 48.47 -14.00 11.92
N ARG A 79 49.19 -13.33 12.84
CA ARG A 79 48.69 -12.98 14.21
C ARG A 79 47.46 -12.03 14.22
N VAL A 80 47.39 -11.07 13.33
CA VAL A 80 46.31 -10.07 13.26
C VAL A 80 45.01 -10.69 12.73
N LEU A 81 45.11 -11.75 11.92
CA LEU A 81 43.96 -12.40 11.30
C LEU A 81 43.31 -13.51 12.19
N ARG A 82 43.96 -13.93 13.26
CA ARG A 82 43.36 -14.88 14.22
C ARG A 82 42.21 -14.27 15.01
N LEU A 83 42.26 -12.98 15.31
CA LEU A 83 41.17 -12.24 15.96
C LEU A 83 39.98 -12.02 15.04
N SER A 84 40.20 -11.71 13.75
CA SER A 84 39.10 -11.54 12.79
C SER A 84 38.44 -12.86 12.37
N GLY A 85 39.19 -13.98 12.34
CA GLY A 85 38.67 -15.31 12.05
C GLY A 85 37.74 -15.87 13.13
N ALA A 86 37.95 -15.48 14.41
CA ALA A 86 37.06 -15.86 15.51
C ALA A 86 35.93 -14.85 15.76
N ALA A 87 36.13 -13.59 15.43
CA ALA A 87 35.13 -12.53 15.63
C ALA A 87 33.91 -12.67 14.71
N LEU A 88 34.10 -13.04 13.45
CA LEU A 88 32.99 -13.18 12.49
C LEU A 88 32.04 -14.32 12.88
N PRO A 89 32.49 -15.54 13.20
CA PRO A 89 31.64 -16.59 13.72
C PRO A 89 30.98 -16.24 15.06
N ALA A 90 31.70 -15.59 15.98
CA ALA A 90 31.15 -15.18 17.28
C ALA A 90 30.05 -14.13 17.11
N LEU A 91 30.24 -13.12 16.26
CA LEU A 91 29.23 -12.13 15.90
C LEU A 91 28.01 -12.76 15.22
N SER A 92 28.24 -13.75 14.35
CA SER A 92 27.17 -14.48 13.67
C SER A 92 26.32 -15.31 14.63
N VAL A 93 26.98 -16.00 15.60
CA VAL A 93 26.28 -16.76 16.65
C VAL A 93 25.50 -15.81 17.57
N LEU A 94 26.11 -14.69 17.98
CA LEU A 94 25.44 -13.65 18.77
C LEU A 94 24.24 -13.09 18.02
N PHE A 95 24.36 -12.86 16.72
CA PHE A 95 23.25 -12.40 15.87
C PHE A 95 22.08 -13.40 15.85
N VAL A 96 22.36 -14.70 15.68
CA VAL A 96 21.33 -15.75 15.68
C VAL A 96 20.68 -15.90 17.06
N ILE A 97 21.49 -15.92 18.13
CA ILE A 97 20.98 -15.98 19.51
C ILE A 97 20.09 -14.77 19.78
N PHE A 98 20.54 -13.57 19.41
CA PHE A 98 19.78 -12.34 19.58
C PHE A 98 18.49 -12.37 18.75
N ARG A 99 18.53 -12.85 17.50
CA ARG A 99 17.36 -13.03 16.62
C ARG A 99 16.38 -14.03 17.24
N PHE A 100 16.87 -15.17 17.74
CA PHE A 100 16.03 -16.18 18.37
C PHE A 100 15.39 -15.68 19.67
N LEU A 101 16.15 -14.93 20.48
CA LEU A 101 15.63 -14.30 21.69
C LEU A 101 14.62 -13.17 21.38
N SER A 102 14.83 -12.39 20.32
CA SER A 102 13.88 -11.36 19.89
C SER A 102 12.58 -11.95 19.34
N LEU A 103 12.63 -13.09 18.65
CA LEU A 103 11.47 -13.84 18.20
C LEU A 103 10.75 -14.55 19.35
N ALA A 104 11.48 -15.14 20.29
CA ALA A 104 10.94 -15.84 21.46
C ALA A 104 10.43 -14.89 22.56
N GLY A 105 11.05 -13.71 22.68
CA GLY A 105 10.70 -12.67 23.63
C GLY A 105 9.72 -11.62 23.08
N GLY A 106 9.19 -11.82 21.87
CA GLY A 106 8.20 -10.97 21.23
C GLY A 106 6.88 -11.01 21.98
N SER A 107 6.85 -10.45 23.19
CA SER A 107 5.65 -9.90 23.76
C SER A 107 5.12 -8.86 22.77
N ILE A 108 3.83 -8.94 22.45
CA ILE A 108 3.08 -7.85 21.84
C ILE A 108 3.42 -6.63 22.71
N ALA A 109 4.35 -5.81 22.23
CA ALA A 109 4.71 -4.60 22.95
C ALA A 109 3.52 -3.65 22.78
N GLN A 110 2.56 -3.76 23.66
CA GLN A 110 1.68 -2.66 23.99
C GLN A 110 2.55 -1.57 24.63
N THR A 111 3.27 -0.82 23.82
CA THR A 111 3.73 0.50 24.24
C THR A 111 2.57 1.47 24.05
N ALA A 112 1.50 1.27 24.81
CA ALA A 112 0.58 2.34 25.09
C ALA A 112 1.31 3.32 26.02
N GLU A 113 2.06 4.28 25.46
CA GLU A 113 2.63 5.41 26.24
C GLU A 113 1.53 6.31 26.80
N THR A 114 0.30 6.17 26.33
CA THR A 114 -0.86 6.90 26.84
C THR A 114 -2.04 5.94 27.03
N ALA A 115 -2.76 6.07 28.14
CA ALA A 115 -4.02 5.38 28.33
C ALA A 115 -4.95 5.71 27.14
N PRO A 116 -5.69 4.71 26.58
CA PRO A 116 -6.61 4.96 25.48
C PRO A 116 -7.52 6.14 25.86
N LEU A 117 -7.70 7.06 24.92
CA LEU A 117 -8.61 8.18 25.11
C LEU A 117 -9.99 7.61 25.46
N LYS A 118 -10.41 7.78 26.71
CA LYS A 118 -11.65 7.21 27.24
C LYS A 118 -12.81 7.71 26.36
N ASN A 119 -13.57 6.80 25.74
CA ASN A 119 -14.67 7.06 24.80
C ASN A 119 -14.28 7.49 23.38
N SER A 120 -13.08 7.20 22.90
CA SER A 120 -12.75 7.40 21.48
C SER A 120 -13.60 6.50 20.58
N PRO A 121 -14.08 7.01 19.43
CA PRO A 121 -14.81 6.20 18.48
C PRO A 121 -13.89 5.19 17.80
N ASN A 122 -14.45 4.06 17.38
CA ASN A 122 -13.79 3.18 16.42
C ASN A 122 -13.67 3.88 15.07
N ILE A 123 -12.72 3.46 14.26
CA ILE A 123 -12.49 4.00 12.91
C ILE A 123 -12.38 2.84 11.93
N ILE A 124 -13.18 2.86 10.88
CA ILE A 124 -13.08 1.93 9.76
C ILE A 124 -12.97 2.74 8.47
N ILE A 125 -11.90 2.48 7.70
CA ILE A 125 -11.72 3.01 6.35
C ILE A 125 -11.89 1.85 5.39
N ILE A 126 -12.87 1.93 4.50
CA ILE A 126 -13.20 0.86 3.55
C ILE A 126 -13.13 1.42 2.14
N SER A 127 -12.35 0.77 1.30
CA SER A 127 -12.24 1.08 -0.12
C SER A 127 -12.52 -0.14 -1.00
N THR A 128 -12.91 0.11 -2.24
CA THR A 128 -12.87 -0.87 -3.32
C THR A 128 -12.09 -0.30 -4.48
N ASP A 129 -11.38 -1.12 -5.22
CA ASP A 129 -10.49 -0.70 -6.29
C ASP A 129 -11.25 -0.08 -7.48
N GLY A 130 -10.77 1.06 -7.95
CA GLY A 130 -11.20 1.63 -9.23
C GLY A 130 -12.67 2.03 -9.34
N LEU A 131 -13.30 2.56 -8.28
CA LEU A 131 -14.73 2.94 -8.28
C LEU A 131 -14.94 4.40 -8.67
N ASN A 132 -15.74 4.63 -9.70
CA ASN A 132 -16.16 5.98 -10.12
C ASN A 132 -17.43 6.43 -9.42
N ALA A 133 -17.51 7.73 -9.08
CA ALA A 133 -18.73 8.33 -8.55
C ALA A 133 -19.90 8.27 -9.53
N ASP A 134 -19.65 8.45 -10.84
CA ASP A 134 -20.69 8.44 -11.90
C ASP A 134 -21.29 7.05 -12.19
N HIS A 135 -20.91 6.02 -11.45
CA HIS A 135 -21.56 4.71 -11.43
C HIS A 135 -22.39 4.46 -10.16
N LEU A 136 -22.58 5.48 -9.31
CA LEU A 136 -23.34 5.39 -8.07
C LEU A 136 -24.59 6.28 -8.09
N PRO A 137 -25.78 5.77 -7.70
CA PRO A 137 -27.04 6.52 -7.80
C PRO A 137 -27.06 7.80 -6.96
N MET A 138 -26.34 7.87 -5.81
CA MET A 138 -26.25 9.09 -5.01
C MET A 138 -25.50 10.23 -5.71
N TYR A 139 -24.76 9.94 -6.78
CA TYR A 139 -24.08 10.91 -7.66
C TYR A 139 -24.77 11.08 -9.01
N GLY A 140 -26.00 10.56 -9.18
CA GLY A 140 -26.81 10.74 -10.37
C GLY A 140 -26.74 9.61 -11.41
N TYR A 141 -26.17 8.45 -11.05
CA TYR A 141 -26.18 7.31 -11.96
C TYR A 141 -27.60 6.73 -12.10
N TYR A 142 -27.98 6.39 -13.31
CA TYR A 142 -29.33 5.91 -13.62
C TYR A 142 -29.63 4.48 -13.14
N ARG A 143 -28.60 3.64 -12.95
CA ARG A 143 -28.76 2.28 -12.41
C ARG A 143 -28.65 2.31 -10.89
N ASN A 144 -29.49 1.52 -10.23
CA ASN A 144 -29.42 1.35 -8.79
C ASN A 144 -28.36 0.29 -8.42
N THR A 145 -27.09 0.66 -8.53
CA THR A 145 -25.93 -0.18 -8.26
C THR A 145 -25.61 -0.29 -6.77
N THR A 146 -26.04 0.66 -5.96
CA THR A 146 -25.73 0.71 -4.52
C THR A 146 -26.95 1.08 -3.67
N PRO A 147 -28.05 0.28 -3.69
CA PRO A 147 -29.28 0.62 -2.98
C PRO A 147 -29.09 0.83 -1.47
N PHE A 148 -28.29 -0.01 -0.82
CA PHE A 148 -28.00 0.14 0.60
C PHE A 148 -27.16 1.40 0.88
N LEU A 149 -26.09 1.63 0.13
CA LEU A 149 -25.21 2.79 0.33
C LEU A 149 -25.94 4.11 0.03
N GLN A 150 -26.91 4.12 -0.89
CA GLN A 150 -27.75 5.28 -1.15
C GLN A 150 -28.56 5.68 0.08
N GLU A 151 -29.17 4.73 0.79
CA GLU A 151 -29.88 4.99 2.05
C GLU A 151 -28.91 5.33 3.19
N PHE A 152 -27.80 4.61 3.29
CA PHE A 152 -26.79 4.83 4.32
C PHE A 152 -26.18 6.24 4.21
N SER A 153 -25.95 6.75 3.00
CA SER A 153 -25.40 8.08 2.77
C SER A 153 -26.25 9.23 3.33
N LYS A 154 -27.57 9.01 3.55
CA LYS A 154 -28.44 9.99 4.21
C LYS A 154 -28.08 10.23 5.68
N THR A 155 -27.33 9.30 6.30
CA THR A 155 -26.84 9.39 7.68
C THR A 155 -25.35 9.74 7.76
N ALA A 156 -24.78 10.18 6.64
CA ALA A 156 -23.35 10.45 6.50
C ALA A 156 -23.10 11.79 5.80
N LEU A 157 -21.87 12.27 5.86
CA LEU A 157 -21.39 13.37 5.05
C LEU A 157 -20.99 12.82 3.68
N LEU A 158 -21.75 13.18 2.64
CA LEU A 158 -21.51 12.81 1.25
C LEU A 158 -20.76 13.92 0.52
N PHE A 159 -19.60 13.60 -0.03
CA PHE A 159 -18.77 14.55 -0.78
C PHE A 159 -19.13 14.49 -2.25
N GLU A 160 -19.68 15.59 -2.78
CA GLU A 160 -20.09 15.70 -4.19
C GLU A 160 -18.90 15.65 -5.14
N ASN A 161 -17.78 16.25 -4.74
CA ASN A 161 -16.60 16.46 -5.56
C ASN A 161 -15.35 16.00 -4.82
N ALA A 162 -15.16 14.68 -4.71
CA ALA A 162 -13.95 14.11 -4.14
C ALA A 162 -13.01 13.58 -5.24
N PHE A 163 -11.70 13.67 -4.97
CA PHE A 163 -10.64 13.29 -5.90
C PHE A 163 -9.53 12.52 -5.19
N THR A 164 -8.94 11.58 -5.91
CA THR A 164 -7.74 10.87 -5.45
C THR A 164 -6.47 11.65 -5.77
N ASN A 165 -5.42 11.42 -5.00
CA ASN A 165 -4.10 12.04 -5.23
C ASN A 165 -3.18 11.18 -6.09
N ALA A 166 -3.55 9.93 -6.40
CA ALA A 166 -2.77 9.05 -7.27
C ALA A 166 -3.63 8.05 -8.03
N GLY A 167 -3.13 7.58 -9.17
CA GLY A 167 -3.79 6.63 -10.05
C GLY A 167 -3.35 5.17 -9.84
N ASN A 168 -2.86 4.81 -8.67
CA ASN A 168 -2.62 3.42 -8.27
C ASN A 168 -2.82 3.26 -6.77
N SER A 169 -3.17 2.08 -6.35
CA SER A 169 -3.60 1.77 -4.99
C SER A 169 -2.53 2.10 -3.94
N GLY A 170 -1.28 1.65 -4.13
CA GLY A 170 -0.21 1.88 -3.15
C GLY A 170 0.08 3.35 -2.91
N SER A 171 0.22 4.13 -3.99
CA SER A 171 0.48 5.57 -3.89
C SER A 171 -0.71 6.34 -3.32
N SER A 172 -1.94 5.98 -3.70
CA SER A 172 -3.16 6.62 -3.20
C SER A 172 -3.37 6.36 -1.70
N ILE A 173 -3.29 5.10 -1.28
CA ILE A 173 -3.47 4.72 0.13
C ILE A 173 -2.34 5.27 1.01
N ALA A 174 -1.08 5.17 0.55
CA ALA A 174 0.04 5.78 1.27
C ALA A 174 -0.14 7.30 1.42
N SER A 175 -0.61 7.97 0.38
CA SER A 175 -0.90 9.40 0.40
C SER A 175 -2.00 9.75 1.41
N MET A 176 -3.10 9.01 1.41
CA MET A 176 -4.20 9.15 2.36
C MET A 176 -3.72 8.92 3.81
N MET A 177 -2.95 7.87 4.05
CA MET A 177 -2.47 7.52 5.40
C MET A 177 -1.41 8.48 5.93
N THR A 178 -0.51 8.97 5.08
CA THR A 178 0.54 9.91 5.48
C THR A 178 0.07 11.36 5.51
N GLY A 179 -1.00 11.69 4.78
CA GLY A 179 -1.40 13.08 4.53
C GLY A 179 -0.39 13.83 3.65
N LYS A 180 0.49 13.13 2.90
CA LYS A 180 1.54 13.70 2.05
C LYS A 180 1.28 13.41 0.59
N LEU A 181 1.65 14.37 -0.26
CA LEU A 181 1.56 14.19 -1.70
C LEU A 181 2.56 13.12 -2.20
N PRO A 182 2.17 12.29 -3.17
CA PRO A 182 3.06 11.27 -3.74
C PRO A 182 4.33 11.87 -4.37
N THR A 183 4.26 13.10 -4.87
CA THR A 183 5.42 13.84 -5.39
C THR A 183 6.45 14.15 -4.31
N ALA A 184 6.05 14.25 -3.05
CA ALA A 184 6.93 14.48 -1.90
C ALA A 184 7.50 13.16 -1.36
N THR A 185 6.66 12.14 -1.15
CA THR A 185 7.10 10.82 -0.66
C THR A 185 7.86 10.01 -1.70
N ARG A 186 7.67 10.34 -2.99
CA ARG A 186 8.20 9.61 -4.16
C ARG A 186 7.73 8.15 -4.26
N LEU A 187 6.69 7.79 -3.54
CA LEU A 187 6.02 6.52 -3.70
C LEU A 187 5.04 6.65 -4.87
N ILE A 188 5.49 6.29 -6.07
CA ILE A 188 4.72 6.43 -7.31
C ILE A 188 4.14 5.10 -7.77
N TYR A 189 4.94 4.03 -7.76
CA TYR A 189 4.54 2.69 -8.18
C TYR A 189 5.52 1.65 -7.62
N PRO A 190 5.08 0.42 -7.28
CA PRO A 190 6.02 -0.61 -6.83
C PRO A 190 7.25 -0.75 -7.77
N PRO A 191 8.46 -0.88 -7.26
CA PRO A 191 8.83 -1.18 -5.87
C PRO A 191 9.12 0.05 -4.98
N ASP A 192 8.57 1.23 -5.30
CA ASP A 192 8.74 2.41 -4.44
C ASP A 192 8.10 2.18 -3.06
N ILE A 193 8.75 2.69 -2.01
CA ILE A 193 8.36 2.55 -0.61
C ILE A 193 8.49 3.88 0.12
N LEU A 194 7.85 4.01 1.26
CA LEU A 194 8.08 5.12 2.18
C LEU A 194 9.51 5.05 2.75
N ARG A 195 10.20 6.20 2.81
CA ARG A 195 11.61 6.26 3.22
C ARG A 195 11.83 7.26 4.35
N GLY A 196 12.88 7.02 5.12
CA GLY A 196 13.29 7.90 6.21
C GLY A 196 12.13 8.17 7.18
N LYS A 197 11.88 9.44 7.48
CA LYS A 197 10.80 9.85 8.38
C LYS A 197 9.39 9.51 7.87
N ASP A 198 9.18 9.41 6.55
CA ASP A 198 7.88 9.14 5.98
C ASP A 198 7.37 7.73 6.34
N ALA A 199 8.29 6.79 6.61
CA ALA A 199 7.96 5.46 7.10
C ALA A 199 7.26 5.45 8.48
N TYR A 200 7.35 6.53 9.25
CA TYR A 200 6.79 6.66 10.61
C TYR A 200 5.75 7.77 10.73
N GLN A 201 5.61 8.59 9.69
CA GLN A 201 4.72 9.76 9.68
C GLN A 201 3.41 9.45 8.95
N HIS A 202 2.49 8.75 9.60
CA HIS A 202 1.19 8.35 9.05
C HIS A 202 0.13 8.16 10.13
N LEU A 203 -1.14 8.22 9.74
CA LEU A 203 -2.29 8.09 10.64
C LEU A 203 -2.28 6.82 11.49
N PRO A 204 -2.02 5.61 10.94
CA PRO A 204 -1.97 4.39 11.75
C PRO A 204 -0.98 4.47 12.92
N ALA A 205 0.21 5.06 12.71
CA ALA A 205 1.18 5.23 13.79
C ALA A 205 0.71 6.20 14.89
N ILE A 206 -0.07 7.22 14.52
CA ILE A 206 -0.68 8.14 15.49
C ILE A 206 -1.73 7.40 16.31
N LEU A 207 -2.66 6.70 15.64
CA LEU A 207 -3.74 5.98 16.29
C LEU A 207 -3.22 4.86 17.20
N ARG A 208 -2.17 4.15 16.79
CA ARG A 208 -1.52 3.14 17.62
C ARG A 208 -0.96 3.73 18.92
N ARG A 209 -0.28 4.90 18.86
CA ARG A 209 0.19 5.61 20.07
C ARG A 209 -0.94 6.05 21.00
N LEU A 210 -2.14 6.25 20.45
CA LEU A 210 -3.35 6.55 21.21
C LEU A 210 -4.07 5.31 21.75
N GLY A 211 -3.47 4.13 21.61
CA GLY A 211 -3.99 2.88 22.15
C GLY A 211 -5.05 2.19 21.28
N TYR A 212 -5.22 2.58 20.01
CA TYR A 212 -6.09 1.85 19.09
C TYR A 212 -5.50 0.49 18.77
N ARG A 213 -6.34 -0.56 18.82
CA ARG A 213 -6.03 -1.83 18.17
C ARG A 213 -6.25 -1.69 16.68
N SER A 214 -5.36 -2.24 15.86
CA SER A 214 -5.38 -1.93 14.44
C SER A 214 -5.18 -3.14 13.53
N ILE A 215 -5.94 -3.14 12.42
CA ILE A 215 -5.85 -4.16 11.38
C ILE A 215 -5.85 -3.51 9.99
N ASP A 216 -5.00 -4.02 9.10
CA ASP A 216 -5.07 -3.78 7.67
C ASP A 216 -5.47 -5.06 6.93
N ILE A 217 -6.49 -4.97 6.10
CA ILE A 217 -7.00 -6.07 5.28
C ILE A 217 -7.00 -5.59 3.84
N SER A 218 -5.87 -5.76 3.16
CA SER A 218 -5.63 -5.21 1.84
C SER A 218 -4.96 -6.23 0.92
N ILE A 219 -4.03 -5.80 0.10
CA ILE A 219 -3.35 -6.65 -0.89
C ILE A 219 -1.85 -6.55 -0.70
N ARG A 220 -1.23 -7.69 -0.55
CA ARG A 220 0.22 -7.83 -0.49
C ARG A 220 0.88 -7.16 -1.69
N HIS A 221 2.04 -6.55 -1.48
CA HIS A 221 2.92 -5.86 -2.42
C HIS A 221 2.37 -4.56 -3.03
N PHE A 222 1.06 -4.33 -3.02
CA PHE A 222 0.47 -3.11 -3.58
C PHE A 222 0.00 -2.12 -2.52
N VAL A 223 -0.66 -2.61 -1.46
CA VAL A 223 -1.28 -1.77 -0.43
C VAL A 223 -0.86 -2.16 0.98
N ASP A 224 -0.32 -3.37 1.14
CA ASP A 224 0.13 -3.89 2.44
C ASP A 224 1.07 -2.88 3.14
N PRO A 225 0.77 -2.49 4.38
CA PRO A 225 1.53 -1.45 5.07
C PRO A 225 2.99 -1.85 5.32
N PHE A 226 3.27 -3.15 5.51
CA PHE A 226 4.63 -3.64 5.68
C PHE A 226 5.41 -3.56 4.36
N ASP A 227 4.78 -3.98 3.24
CA ASP A 227 5.40 -3.90 1.92
C ASP A 227 5.61 -2.44 1.46
N LEU A 228 4.79 -1.50 1.93
CA LEU A 228 4.96 -0.05 1.73
C LEU A 228 5.92 0.60 2.74
N ASN A 229 6.50 -0.17 3.66
CA ASN A 229 7.37 0.29 4.75
C ASN A 229 6.70 1.28 5.72
N MET A 230 5.40 1.10 6.01
CA MET A 230 4.72 1.83 7.09
C MET A 230 5.09 1.22 8.44
N ARG A 231 6.04 1.81 9.14
CA ARG A 231 6.55 1.31 10.44
C ARG A 231 5.67 1.75 11.60
N ASN A 232 5.57 0.88 12.62
CA ASN A 232 4.73 1.12 13.80
C ASN A 232 3.26 1.41 13.44
N SER A 233 2.73 0.73 12.40
CA SER A 233 1.44 1.06 11.82
C SER A 233 0.30 0.21 12.41
N TYR A 234 0.26 -1.06 12.11
CA TYR A 234 -0.85 -1.96 12.45
C TYR A 234 -0.37 -3.10 13.34
N ASP A 235 -1.28 -3.65 14.16
CA ASP A 235 -1.03 -4.86 14.95
C ASP A 235 -1.13 -6.11 14.07
N ARG A 236 -2.06 -6.09 13.10
CA ARG A 236 -2.28 -7.17 12.12
C ARG A 236 -2.38 -6.61 10.72
N ALA A 237 -1.84 -7.32 9.73
CA ALA A 237 -2.02 -7.01 8.33
C ALA A 237 -2.12 -8.29 7.48
N ASN A 238 -3.15 -8.35 6.63
CA ASN A 238 -3.32 -9.43 5.66
C ASN A 238 -3.16 -10.82 6.29
N PHE A 239 -4.00 -11.13 7.28
CA PHE A 239 -4.09 -12.43 8.00
C PHE A 239 -2.84 -12.81 8.81
N ARG A 240 -1.95 -11.85 9.08
CA ARG A 240 -0.73 -12.07 9.86
C ARG A 240 -0.57 -11.02 10.96
N GLU A 241 -0.04 -11.44 12.10
CA GLU A 241 0.36 -10.51 13.14
C GLU A 241 1.68 -9.83 12.75
N ILE A 242 1.73 -8.51 12.90
CA ILE A 242 2.96 -7.75 12.68
C ILE A 242 3.72 -7.72 14.00
N ARG A 243 4.84 -8.41 14.03
CA ARG A 243 5.76 -8.39 15.17
C ARG A 243 6.83 -7.35 14.91
N GLU A 244 6.99 -6.44 15.86
CA GLU A 244 8.15 -5.55 15.86
C GLU A 244 9.39 -6.36 16.23
N ASP A 245 10.35 -6.39 15.32
CA ASP A 245 11.63 -7.03 15.58
C ASP A 245 12.56 -6.04 16.29
N LYS A 246 12.82 -6.26 17.57
CA LYS A 246 13.73 -5.42 18.37
C LYS A 246 15.13 -5.29 17.76
N LEU A 247 15.58 -6.30 17.02
CA LEU A 247 16.85 -6.21 16.29
C LEU A 247 16.78 -5.17 15.19
N ILE A 248 15.70 -5.17 14.42
CA ILE A 248 15.48 -4.22 13.33
C ILE A 248 15.33 -2.80 13.88
N GLU A 249 14.61 -2.63 14.99
CA GLU A 249 14.49 -1.35 15.69
C GLU A 249 15.87 -0.84 16.17
N TYR A 250 16.67 -1.71 16.78
CA TYR A 250 18.04 -1.38 17.18
C TYR A 250 18.92 -1.03 15.98
N MET A 251 18.82 -1.78 14.88
CA MET A 251 19.55 -1.49 13.65
C MET A 251 19.12 -0.15 13.05
N ALA A 252 17.82 0.16 13.05
CA ALA A 252 17.31 1.44 12.57
C ALA A 252 17.88 2.62 13.34
N LYS A 253 18.05 2.47 14.66
CA LYS A 253 18.65 3.49 15.53
C LYS A 253 20.12 3.76 15.22
N TYR A 254 20.93 2.73 14.94
CA TYR A 254 22.38 2.86 14.80
C TYR A 254 22.89 2.91 13.36
N PHE A 255 22.19 2.29 12.42
CA PHE A 255 22.59 2.17 11.02
C PHE A 255 21.65 2.88 10.04
N GLY A 256 20.60 3.51 10.56
CA GLY A 256 19.57 4.19 9.77
C GLY A 256 18.45 3.27 9.31
N GLN A 257 17.30 3.88 9.07
CA GLN A 257 16.05 3.19 8.77
C GLN A 257 16.08 2.44 7.43
N ASP A 258 16.72 3.00 6.41
CA ASP A 258 16.83 2.36 5.10
C ASP A 258 17.68 1.08 5.15
N THR A 259 18.75 1.09 5.94
CA THR A 259 19.59 -0.10 6.17
C THR A 259 18.83 -1.19 6.93
N ALA A 260 18.11 -0.81 7.98
CA ALA A 260 17.28 -1.73 8.75
C ALA A 260 16.19 -2.36 7.88
N TYR A 261 15.50 -1.57 7.07
CA TYR A 261 14.50 -2.05 6.11
C TYR A 261 15.11 -3.03 5.09
N PHE A 262 16.26 -2.69 4.51
CA PHE A 262 16.94 -3.57 3.55
C PHE A 262 17.26 -4.94 4.16
N ILE A 263 17.78 -4.96 5.40
CA ILE A 263 18.13 -6.20 6.10
C ILE A 263 16.88 -7.00 6.43
N ASP A 264 15.85 -6.36 6.97
CA ASP A 264 14.58 -6.98 7.30
C ASP A 264 13.93 -7.66 6.08
N ASN A 265 13.80 -6.93 4.98
CA ASN A 265 13.29 -7.48 3.72
C ASN A 265 14.15 -8.61 3.17
N THR A 266 15.49 -8.51 3.31
CA THR A 266 16.39 -9.57 2.84
C THR A 266 16.18 -10.84 3.65
N LEU A 267 16.09 -10.73 4.98
CA LEU A 267 15.81 -11.86 5.87
C LEU A 267 14.44 -12.49 5.61
N GLU A 268 13.39 -11.69 5.47
CA GLU A 268 12.05 -12.18 5.13
C GLU A 268 12.03 -12.92 3.78
N ARG A 269 12.74 -12.37 2.79
CA ARG A 269 12.85 -13.01 1.47
C ARG A 269 13.62 -14.33 1.50
N ILE A 270 14.66 -14.42 2.30
CA ILE A 270 15.40 -15.68 2.52
C ILE A 270 14.49 -16.71 3.19
N GLU A 271 13.86 -16.32 4.29
CA GLU A 271 12.96 -17.18 5.06
C GLU A 271 11.83 -17.73 4.21
N SER A 272 11.11 -16.86 3.52
CA SER A 272 9.97 -17.26 2.67
C SER A 272 10.36 -18.25 1.57
N ARG A 273 11.53 -18.04 0.92
CA ARG A 273 12.01 -18.94 -0.13
C ARG A 273 12.46 -20.29 0.42
N LEU A 274 13.12 -20.31 1.55
CA LEU A 274 13.53 -21.57 2.19
C LEU A 274 12.32 -22.36 2.67
N LEU A 275 11.37 -21.72 3.33
CA LEU A 275 10.13 -22.36 3.77
C LEU A 275 9.34 -22.93 2.58
N HIS A 276 9.28 -22.21 1.45
CA HIS A 276 8.66 -22.72 0.23
C HIS A 276 9.44 -23.89 -0.37
N ALA A 277 10.75 -23.76 -0.53
CA ALA A 277 11.60 -24.81 -1.12
C ALA A 277 11.53 -26.12 -0.32
N TYR A 278 11.45 -26.04 1.01
CA TYR A 278 11.29 -27.20 1.88
C TYR A 278 9.83 -27.67 2.05
N GLY A 279 8.87 -27.01 1.41
CA GLY A 279 7.46 -27.42 1.47
C GLY A 279 6.75 -27.14 2.79
N ILE A 280 7.32 -26.28 3.63
CA ILE A 280 6.74 -25.88 4.92
C ILE A 280 5.63 -24.83 4.71
N SER A 281 5.84 -23.88 3.80
CA SER A 281 4.82 -22.92 3.37
C SER A 281 4.81 -22.80 1.86
N SER A 282 3.71 -22.28 1.28
CA SER A 282 3.67 -21.91 -0.13
C SER A 282 3.86 -20.41 -0.28
N MET A 283 4.69 -20.01 -1.25
CA MET A 283 4.76 -18.62 -1.71
C MET A 283 3.72 -18.43 -2.80
N SER A 284 3.04 -17.29 -2.77
CA SER A 284 2.15 -16.84 -3.82
C SER A 284 2.78 -15.76 -4.68
N ASP A 285 2.36 -15.65 -5.92
CA ASP A 285 2.62 -14.45 -6.71
C ASP A 285 1.61 -13.38 -6.33
N ALA A 286 2.07 -12.22 -5.88
CA ALA A 286 1.21 -11.13 -5.45
C ALA A 286 0.27 -10.62 -6.54
N TYR A 287 0.70 -10.71 -7.79
CA TYR A 287 -0.14 -10.34 -8.91
C TYR A 287 -1.25 -11.36 -9.16
N GLU A 288 -0.93 -12.65 -9.04
CA GLU A 288 -1.95 -13.71 -9.10
C GLU A 288 -2.93 -13.61 -7.92
N GLU A 289 -2.46 -13.17 -6.75
CA GLU A 289 -3.33 -12.86 -5.61
C GLU A 289 -4.30 -11.71 -5.90
N ALA A 290 -3.82 -10.66 -6.56
CA ALA A 290 -4.59 -9.45 -6.79
C ALA A 290 -5.53 -9.54 -8.00
N VAL A 291 -5.16 -10.22 -9.09
CA VAL A 291 -5.79 -10.06 -10.40
C VAL A 291 -6.03 -11.38 -11.15
N GLY A 292 -5.45 -12.49 -10.69
CA GLY A 292 -5.54 -13.77 -11.41
C GLY A 292 -6.93 -14.40 -11.38
N ASP A 293 -7.26 -15.19 -12.40
CA ASP A 293 -8.37 -16.19 -12.35
C ASP A 293 -8.20 -17.18 -11.18
N GLY A 294 -7.06 -17.07 -10.51
CA GLY A 294 -6.67 -17.80 -9.31
C GLY A 294 -7.30 -17.31 -8.01
N GLN A 295 -8.38 -16.52 -8.03
CA GLN A 295 -9.19 -16.18 -6.82
C GLN A 295 -9.56 -17.41 -5.96
N LYS A 296 -9.28 -18.60 -6.43
CA LYS A 296 -9.47 -19.87 -5.70
C LYS A 296 -8.35 -20.18 -4.69
N LYS A 297 -7.22 -19.47 -4.70
CA LYS A 297 -6.03 -19.83 -3.89
C LYS A 297 -5.69 -18.81 -2.81
N TYR A 298 -6.21 -17.59 -2.87
CA TYR A 298 -5.87 -16.48 -1.97
C TYR A 298 -7.12 -15.76 -1.49
N HIS A 299 -6.99 -15.04 -0.38
CA HIS A 299 -8.08 -14.36 0.32
C HIS A 299 -8.91 -13.47 -0.61
N ASN A 300 -10.10 -13.92 -0.89
CA ASN A 300 -11.09 -13.17 -1.67
C ASN A 300 -11.78 -12.11 -0.80
N ASP A 301 -12.62 -11.28 -1.41
CA ASP A 301 -13.31 -10.21 -0.67
C ASP A 301 -14.24 -10.74 0.44
N ASP A 302 -14.83 -11.95 0.30
CA ASP A 302 -15.62 -12.52 1.40
C ASP A 302 -14.74 -12.83 2.61
N GLU A 303 -13.59 -13.47 2.39
CA GLU A 303 -12.67 -13.79 3.48
C GLU A 303 -12.13 -12.53 4.16
N ARG A 304 -11.87 -11.46 3.38
CA ARG A 304 -11.51 -10.14 3.92
C ARG A 304 -12.61 -9.56 4.79
N ILE A 305 -13.85 -9.67 4.36
CA ILE A 305 -14.99 -9.22 5.15
C ILE A 305 -15.17 -10.07 6.41
N GLU A 306 -15.04 -11.39 6.33
CA GLU A 306 -15.12 -12.26 7.52
C GLU A 306 -14.01 -11.94 8.54
N GLU A 307 -12.77 -11.68 8.07
CA GLU A 307 -11.69 -11.25 8.95
C GLU A 307 -12.00 -9.91 9.65
N LEU A 308 -12.55 -8.94 8.90
CA LEU A 308 -12.99 -7.67 9.48
C LEU A 308 -14.07 -7.88 10.56
N LEU A 309 -15.09 -8.67 10.26
CA LEU A 309 -16.18 -8.93 11.20
C LEU A 309 -15.67 -9.63 12.46
N ALA A 310 -14.83 -10.65 12.30
CA ALA A 310 -14.20 -11.33 13.45
C ALA A 310 -13.33 -10.37 14.29
N PHE A 311 -12.63 -9.44 13.64
CA PHE A 311 -11.86 -8.42 14.34
C PHE A 311 -12.74 -7.44 15.10
N ILE A 312 -13.84 -6.98 14.52
CA ILE A 312 -14.83 -6.11 15.17
C ILE A 312 -15.43 -6.82 16.40
N ASP A 313 -15.87 -8.07 16.22
CA ASP A 313 -16.53 -8.86 17.29
C ASP A 313 -15.57 -9.14 18.47
N ALA A 314 -14.27 -9.32 18.19
CA ALA A 314 -13.26 -9.56 19.22
C ALA A 314 -12.69 -8.29 19.87
N SER A 315 -13.08 -7.11 19.40
CA SER A 315 -12.48 -5.84 19.85
C SER A 315 -13.17 -5.34 21.12
N THR A 316 -12.38 -5.17 22.20
CA THR A 316 -12.83 -4.65 23.51
C THR A 316 -12.33 -3.23 23.80
N ALA A 317 -11.50 -2.67 22.91
CA ALA A 317 -10.94 -1.33 22.98
C ALA A 317 -11.25 -0.59 21.67
N PRO A 318 -11.07 0.73 21.60
CA PRO A 318 -11.17 1.46 20.33
C PRO A 318 -10.28 0.81 19.28
N PHE A 319 -10.80 0.62 18.09
CA PHE A 319 -10.07 -0.02 17.01
C PHE A 319 -10.01 0.84 15.74
N PHE A 320 -8.98 0.60 14.96
CA PHE A 320 -8.77 1.15 13.63
C PHE A 320 -8.64 0.01 12.61
N ALA A 321 -9.51 -0.03 11.64
CA ALA A 321 -9.44 -0.98 10.55
C ALA A 321 -9.35 -0.26 9.20
N HIS A 322 -8.43 -0.71 8.35
CA HIS A 322 -8.39 -0.35 6.93
C HIS A 322 -8.67 -1.59 6.10
N VAL A 323 -9.61 -1.49 5.16
CA VAL A 323 -10.01 -2.59 4.28
C VAL A 323 -9.99 -2.12 2.84
N HIS A 324 -9.32 -2.88 1.98
CA HIS A 324 -9.28 -2.64 0.53
C HIS A 324 -9.77 -3.87 -0.22
N LEU A 325 -10.90 -3.73 -0.91
CA LEU A 325 -11.57 -4.80 -1.65
C LEU A 325 -11.24 -4.72 -3.13
N MET A 326 -11.24 -5.88 -3.81
CA MET A 326 -10.79 -6.01 -5.20
C MET A 326 -11.91 -6.28 -6.20
N GLY A 327 -13.15 -6.48 -5.76
CA GLY A 327 -14.23 -6.91 -6.64
C GLY A 327 -14.47 -6.02 -7.86
N THR A 328 -14.16 -4.72 -7.75
CA THR A 328 -14.28 -3.74 -8.85
C THR A 328 -12.99 -3.51 -9.64
N HIS A 329 -11.89 -4.22 -9.32
CA HIS A 329 -10.64 -4.16 -10.09
C HIS A 329 -10.81 -4.81 -11.47
N GLY A 330 -10.41 -4.10 -12.52
CA GLY A 330 -10.47 -4.60 -13.90
C GLY A 330 -9.14 -5.27 -14.35
N PRO A 331 -9.07 -5.74 -15.59
CA PRO A 331 -10.01 -5.49 -16.71
C PRO A 331 -11.21 -6.44 -16.80
N LYS A 332 -11.19 -7.59 -16.11
CA LYS A 332 -12.28 -8.54 -16.02
C LYS A 332 -12.88 -8.50 -14.62
N PHE A 333 -14.20 -8.65 -14.54
CA PHE A 333 -14.93 -8.64 -13.29
C PHE A 333 -15.58 -10.00 -13.04
N SER A 334 -15.63 -10.44 -11.78
CA SER A 334 -16.22 -11.73 -11.40
C SER A 334 -17.30 -11.53 -10.33
N PRO A 335 -18.40 -10.80 -10.66
CA PRO A 335 -19.45 -10.52 -9.71
C PRO A 335 -20.17 -11.80 -9.29
N LYS A 336 -20.53 -11.91 -8.02
CA LYS A 336 -21.28 -13.04 -7.46
C LYS A 336 -22.75 -13.01 -7.84
N GLN A 337 -23.31 -11.79 -7.93
CA GLN A 337 -24.67 -11.57 -8.38
C GLN A 337 -24.67 -10.82 -9.71
N ARG A 338 -25.31 -11.40 -10.71
CA ARG A 338 -25.35 -10.89 -12.08
C ARG A 338 -26.74 -10.36 -12.38
N LYS A 339 -26.97 -9.07 -12.08
CA LYS A 339 -28.21 -8.39 -12.36
C LYS A 339 -28.19 -7.73 -13.75
N TYR A 340 -27.15 -6.95 -14.02
CA TYR A 340 -27.00 -6.18 -15.26
C TYR A 340 -26.33 -7.00 -16.37
N SER A 341 -25.43 -7.90 -16.01
CA SER A 341 -24.74 -8.80 -16.93
C SER A 341 -25.39 -10.18 -17.05
N SER A 342 -26.64 -10.35 -16.56
CA SER A 342 -27.34 -11.65 -16.62
C SER A 342 -27.45 -12.15 -18.07
N GLY A 343 -27.10 -13.43 -18.30
CA GLY A 343 -27.12 -14.02 -19.63
C GLY A 343 -25.98 -13.59 -20.58
N GLN A 344 -25.12 -12.67 -20.18
CA GLN A 344 -24.03 -12.17 -21.03
C GLN A 344 -22.72 -12.93 -20.76
N ALA A 345 -21.87 -13.09 -21.80
CA ALA A 345 -20.47 -13.46 -21.64
C ALA A 345 -19.61 -12.20 -21.59
N GLN A 346 -18.56 -12.21 -20.75
CA GLN A 346 -17.62 -11.10 -20.68
C GLN A 346 -16.62 -11.20 -21.85
N SER A 347 -17.07 -10.81 -23.06
CA SER A 347 -16.32 -10.96 -24.31
C SER A 347 -15.15 -9.98 -24.43
N VAL A 348 -15.27 -8.79 -23.89
CA VAL A 348 -14.24 -7.73 -23.92
C VAL A 348 -13.88 -7.27 -22.51
N ASN A 349 -12.74 -6.59 -22.40
CA ASN A 349 -12.30 -5.98 -21.15
C ASN A 349 -13.19 -4.77 -20.78
N TRP A 350 -13.34 -4.51 -19.49
CA TRP A 350 -14.00 -3.33 -18.95
C TRP A 350 -15.49 -3.19 -19.29
N MET A 351 -16.21 -4.31 -19.45
CA MET A 351 -17.67 -4.29 -19.70
C MET A 351 -18.41 -3.68 -18.51
N VAL A 352 -19.22 -2.66 -18.81
CA VAL A 352 -19.94 -1.85 -17.81
C VAL A 352 -20.93 -2.69 -17.01
N ASP A 353 -21.66 -3.60 -17.65
CA ASP A 353 -22.67 -4.43 -16.98
C ASP A 353 -22.05 -5.31 -15.88
N PHE A 354 -20.86 -5.86 -16.14
CA PHE A 354 -20.11 -6.67 -15.17
C PHE A 354 -19.50 -5.79 -14.06
N TYR A 355 -19.08 -4.59 -14.40
CA TYR A 355 -18.58 -3.62 -13.43
C TYR A 355 -19.70 -3.15 -12.49
N ASP A 356 -20.90 -2.87 -13.01
CA ASP A 356 -22.04 -2.47 -12.20
C ASP A 356 -22.51 -3.61 -11.26
N ASP A 357 -22.40 -4.87 -11.71
CA ASP A 357 -22.67 -6.03 -10.86
C ASP A 357 -21.58 -6.20 -9.77
N ALA A 358 -20.32 -5.91 -10.07
CA ALA A 358 -19.25 -5.89 -9.06
C ALA A 358 -19.47 -4.79 -8.00
N ILE A 359 -20.04 -3.65 -8.41
CA ILE A 359 -20.46 -2.58 -7.48
C ILE A 359 -21.63 -3.05 -6.59
N LEU A 360 -22.56 -3.85 -7.12
CA LEU A 360 -23.61 -4.47 -6.29
C LEU A 360 -23.03 -5.40 -5.22
N ASP A 361 -21.98 -6.14 -5.53
CA ASP A 361 -21.29 -6.98 -4.54
C ASP A 361 -20.64 -6.12 -3.45
N PHE A 362 -19.98 -5.01 -3.81
CA PHE A 362 -19.45 -4.05 -2.84
C PHE A 362 -20.57 -3.49 -1.93
N ASN A 363 -21.70 -3.09 -2.51
CA ASN A 363 -22.86 -2.63 -1.74
C ASN A 363 -23.37 -3.70 -0.76
N ARG A 364 -23.35 -4.98 -1.13
CA ARG A 364 -23.73 -6.09 -0.26
C ARG A 364 -22.75 -6.24 0.91
N TYR A 365 -21.45 -6.13 0.68
CA TYR A 365 -20.44 -6.15 1.73
C TYR A 365 -20.63 -5.00 2.72
N MET A 366 -20.88 -3.79 2.22
CA MET A 366 -21.17 -2.64 3.07
C MET A 366 -22.39 -2.85 3.94
N LYS A 367 -23.46 -3.43 3.38
CA LYS A 367 -24.65 -3.80 4.15
C LYS A 367 -24.30 -4.78 5.28
N LYS A 368 -23.56 -5.85 4.97
CA LYS A 368 -23.16 -6.88 5.94
C LYS A 368 -22.35 -6.28 7.11
N ILE A 369 -21.38 -5.41 6.80
CA ILE A 369 -20.54 -4.75 7.82
C ILE A 369 -21.40 -3.87 8.74
N VAL A 370 -22.25 -3.01 8.16
CA VAL A 370 -23.07 -2.07 8.96
C VAL A 370 -24.12 -2.81 9.80
N GLU A 371 -24.70 -3.90 9.28
CA GLU A 371 -25.65 -4.73 10.02
C GLU A 371 -24.98 -5.46 11.20
N ASN A 372 -23.79 -6.01 11.02
CA ASN A 372 -22.99 -6.59 12.10
C ASN A 372 -22.69 -5.53 13.18
N MET A 373 -22.18 -4.37 12.79
CA MET A 373 -21.87 -3.30 13.73
C MET A 373 -23.10 -2.79 14.50
N ARG A 374 -24.28 -2.82 13.86
CA ARG A 374 -25.55 -2.47 14.51
C ARG A 374 -25.94 -3.54 15.51
N GLY A 375 -25.80 -4.82 15.15
CA GLY A 375 -26.05 -5.96 16.04
C GLY A 375 -25.18 -5.92 17.30
N ASN A 376 -23.93 -5.52 17.16
CA ASN A 376 -22.97 -5.41 18.26
C ASN A 376 -23.01 -4.05 19.00
N ALA A 377 -23.95 -3.18 18.66
CA ALA A 377 -24.13 -1.84 19.25
C ALA A 377 -22.89 -0.92 19.13
N VAL A 378 -21.97 -1.18 18.19
CA VAL A 378 -20.77 -0.37 18.00
C VAL A 378 -20.90 0.68 16.90
N LEU A 379 -21.92 0.59 16.03
CA LEU A 379 -22.14 1.49 14.90
C LEU A 379 -22.20 2.96 15.31
N ASP A 380 -22.88 3.27 16.41
CA ASP A 380 -23.08 4.63 16.87
C ASP A 380 -21.85 5.25 17.55
N ASN A 381 -20.84 4.43 17.82
CA ASN A 381 -19.52 4.87 18.28
C ASN A 381 -18.43 4.60 17.23
N THR A 382 -18.77 4.58 15.95
CA THR A 382 -17.78 4.29 14.89
C THR A 382 -17.82 5.36 13.79
N ILE A 383 -16.65 5.82 13.38
CA ILE A 383 -16.44 6.58 12.14
C ILE A 383 -16.24 5.58 11.01
N ILE A 384 -17.06 5.69 9.95
CA ILE A 384 -16.94 4.87 8.76
C ILE A 384 -16.61 5.76 7.58
N VAL A 385 -15.44 5.55 6.97
CA VAL A 385 -15.02 6.20 5.72
C VAL A 385 -15.16 5.20 4.58
N ILE A 386 -15.95 5.54 3.58
CA ILE A 386 -16.15 4.74 2.37
C ILE A 386 -15.58 5.51 1.20
N HIS A 387 -14.64 4.91 0.48
CA HIS A 387 -13.98 5.54 -0.65
C HIS A 387 -13.53 4.51 -1.70
N THR A 388 -12.77 4.93 -2.69
CA THR A 388 -11.98 4.11 -3.60
C THR A 388 -10.53 4.59 -3.56
N ASP A 389 -9.60 3.81 -4.06
CA ASP A 389 -8.21 4.24 -4.20
C ASP A 389 -7.99 5.17 -5.40
N HIS A 390 -8.58 4.85 -6.55
CA HIS A 390 -8.59 5.67 -7.77
C HIS A 390 -9.87 5.43 -8.60
N GLY A 391 -10.01 6.11 -9.70
CA GLY A 391 -11.10 5.85 -10.63
C GLY A 391 -10.81 4.67 -11.56
N ARG A 392 -11.86 4.12 -12.16
CA ARG A 392 -11.78 3.06 -13.17
C ARG A 392 -10.73 3.40 -14.25
N LEU A 393 -9.95 2.40 -14.68
CA LEU A 393 -8.83 2.59 -15.61
C LEU A 393 -7.71 3.48 -15.04
N TRP A 394 -7.49 3.46 -13.72
CA TRP A 394 -6.46 4.23 -13.02
C TRP A 394 -6.54 5.76 -13.24
N LYS A 395 -7.77 6.25 -13.52
CA LYS A 395 -8.02 7.68 -13.74
C LYS A 395 -8.06 8.44 -12.43
N THR A 396 -7.56 9.68 -12.46
CA THR A 396 -7.49 10.57 -11.29
C THR A 396 -8.20 11.89 -11.49
N LEU A 397 -8.53 12.24 -12.74
CA LEU A 397 -9.13 13.53 -13.12
C LEU A 397 -10.66 13.43 -13.27
N LEU A 398 -11.26 12.62 -12.43
CA LEU A 398 -12.70 12.42 -12.36
C LEU A 398 -13.13 12.32 -10.90
N ARG A 399 -14.43 12.51 -10.66
CA ARG A 399 -14.98 12.37 -9.31
C ARG A 399 -14.96 10.92 -8.87
N VAL A 400 -14.51 10.72 -7.64
CA VAL A 400 -14.51 9.43 -6.95
C VAL A 400 -15.43 9.51 -5.72
N PRO A 401 -16.01 8.39 -5.26
CA PRO A 401 -16.86 8.43 -4.08
C PRO A 401 -16.04 8.72 -2.82
N LEU A 402 -16.59 9.54 -1.95
CA LEU A 402 -16.16 9.71 -0.57
C LEU A 402 -17.40 9.94 0.29
N ILE A 403 -17.58 9.07 1.31
CA ILE A 403 -18.69 9.14 2.25
C ILE A 403 -18.10 8.95 3.65
N ILE A 404 -18.36 9.85 4.58
CA ILE A 404 -17.90 9.73 5.97
C ILE A 404 -19.11 9.75 6.90
N ARG A 405 -19.39 8.63 7.57
CA ARG A 405 -20.36 8.59 8.65
C ARG A 405 -19.64 8.76 9.97
N PHE A 406 -19.96 9.83 10.66
CA PHE A 406 -19.50 10.05 12.04
C PHE A 406 -20.44 9.39 13.05
N PRO A 407 -19.99 9.17 14.30
CA PRO A 407 -20.80 8.64 15.38
C PRO A 407 -22.18 9.28 15.49
N LYS A 408 -23.22 8.47 15.64
CA LYS A 408 -24.63 8.89 15.71
C LYS A 408 -25.12 9.70 14.50
N GLY A 409 -24.45 9.60 13.34
CA GLY A 409 -24.82 10.35 12.13
C GLY A 409 -24.55 11.86 12.23
N ARG A 410 -23.64 12.32 13.08
CA ARG A 410 -23.22 13.73 13.11
C ARG A 410 -22.68 14.16 11.77
N TYR A 411 -22.85 15.43 11.42
CA TYR A 411 -22.44 16.03 10.14
C TYR A 411 -23.08 15.42 8.89
N ALA A 412 -24.18 14.65 9.03
CA ALA A 412 -24.90 14.14 7.86
C ALA A 412 -25.33 15.30 6.95
N GLY A 413 -25.11 15.13 5.65
CA GLY A 413 -25.40 16.15 4.64
C GLY A 413 -24.54 16.00 3.39
N ARG A 414 -24.51 17.07 2.57
CA ARG A 414 -23.72 17.12 1.35
C ARG A 414 -22.62 18.18 1.47
N PHE A 415 -21.44 17.83 0.98
CA PHE A 415 -20.27 18.68 0.96
C PHE A 415 -19.92 18.99 -0.50
N GLU A 416 -20.04 20.25 -0.91
CA GLU A 416 -19.99 20.67 -2.31
C GLU A 416 -18.59 21.10 -2.77
N GLN A 417 -17.73 21.53 -1.84
CA GLN A 417 -16.36 21.93 -2.18
C GLN A 417 -15.52 20.72 -2.63
N ASN A 418 -14.47 20.99 -3.38
CA ASN A 418 -13.52 19.96 -3.77
C ASN A 418 -12.84 19.37 -2.53
N ALA A 419 -12.91 18.04 -2.38
CA ALA A 419 -12.22 17.25 -1.37
C ALA A 419 -11.18 16.33 -2.01
N GLN A 420 -10.16 15.98 -1.26
CA GLN A 420 -9.13 15.03 -1.71
C GLN A 420 -8.83 14.01 -0.60
N TYR A 421 -8.27 12.87 -0.98
CA TYR A 421 -8.00 11.82 -0.01
C TYR A 421 -6.93 12.17 1.02
N LEU A 422 -6.03 13.11 0.72
CA LEU A 422 -5.13 13.72 1.70
C LEU A 422 -5.86 14.36 2.89
N ASP A 423 -7.13 14.70 2.74
CA ASP A 423 -7.92 15.36 3.77
C ASP A 423 -8.50 14.38 4.79
N ILE A 424 -8.54 13.08 4.47
CA ILE A 424 -9.15 12.06 5.34
C ILE A 424 -8.44 11.99 6.69
N ALA A 425 -7.11 11.82 6.69
CA ALA A 425 -6.35 11.74 7.94
C ALA A 425 -6.48 12.99 8.82
N PRO A 426 -6.29 14.22 8.32
CA PRO A 426 -6.57 15.45 9.09
C PRO A 426 -7.99 15.55 9.62
N THR A 427 -8.99 15.09 8.84
CA THR A 427 -10.40 15.12 9.26
C THR A 427 -10.66 14.17 10.43
N LEU A 428 -10.06 12.98 10.40
CA LEU A 428 -10.18 12.01 11.49
C LEU A 428 -9.48 12.53 12.76
N LEU A 429 -8.30 13.13 12.63
CA LEU A 429 -7.58 13.74 13.76
C LEU A 429 -8.36 14.90 14.37
N ASP A 430 -8.91 15.78 13.55
CA ASP A 430 -9.74 16.91 14.00
C ASP A 430 -10.97 16.42 14.77
N TYR A 431 -11.69 15.41 14.24
CA TYR A 431 -12.82 14.81 14.96
C TYR A 431 -12.43 14.24 16.33
N LEU A 432 -11.21 13.70 16.46
CA LEU A 432 -10.65 13.17 17.69
C LEU A 432 -10.12 14.27 18.63
N GLY A 433 -10.15 15.55 18.22
CA GLY A 433 -9.57 16.65 18.97
C GLY A 433 -8.03 16.64 18.99
N ILE A 434 -7.40 16.04 18.00
CA ILE A 434 -5.94 15.91 17.88
C ILE A 434 -5.44 16.91 16.85
N GLU A 435 -4.46 17.70 17.24
CA GLU A 435 -3.82 18.64 16.33
C GLU A 435 -3.17 17.93 15.14
N LYS A 436 -3.44 18.47 13.95
CA LYS A 436 -2.87 17.94 12.71
C LYS A 436 -1.35 18.18 12.70
N PRO A 437 -0.53 17.12 12.54
CA PRO A 437 0.91 17.28 12.42
C PRO A 437 1.32 18.15 11.21
N ASP A 438 2.40 18.91 11.35
CA ASP A 438 2.89 19.83 10.31
C ASP A 438 3.25 19.15 8.99
N TRP A 439 3.60 17.86 9.02
CA TRP A 439 3.92 17.13 7.79
C TRP A 439 2.70 16.78 6.92
N MET A 440 1.47 16.87 7.46
CA MET A 440 0.24 16.59 6.71
C MET A 440 -0.16 17.82 5.89
N CYS A 441 -0.21 17.66 4.57
CA CYS A 441 -0.60 18.72 3.64
C CYS A 441 -2.11 18.88 3.49
N GLY A 442 -2.91 17.85 3.85
CA GLY A 442 -4.38 17.88 3.80
C GLY A 442 -4.98 18.85 4.82
N GLN A 443 -6.27 19.10 4.67
CA GLN A 443 -7.07 19.96 5.57
C GLN A 443 -8.24 19.15 6.14
N SER A 444 -8.68 19.49 7.36
CA SER A 444 -9.90 18.88 7.89
C SER A 444 -11.12 19.29 7.07
N LEU A 445 -11.89 18.29 6.65
CA LEU A 445 -13.16 18.49 5.92
C LEU A 445 -14.31 18.92 6.86
N LEU A 446 -14.07 19.02 8.17
CA LEU A 446 -14.97 19.60 9.16
C LEU A 446 -14.75 21.11 9.32
N SER A 447 -13.67 21.64 8.72
CA SER A 447 -13.37 23.08 8.76
C SER A 447 -14.32 23.86 7.87
N SER A 448 -14.84 24.97 8.38
CA SER A 448 -15.64 25.94 7.60
C SER A 448 -14.81 26.79 6.63
N GLN A 449 -13.47 26.68 6.67
CA GLN A 449 -12.54 27.53 5.92
C GLN A 449 -11.94 26.87 4.69
N ILE A 450 -12.57 25.81 4.12
CA ILE A 450 -12.05 25.18 2.92
C ILE A 450 -12.33 26.10 1.72
N SER A 451 -11.24 26.51 1.07
CA SER A 451 -11.34 27.37 -0.12
C SER A 451 -11.93 26.60 -1.30
N PRO A 452 -12.93 27.14 -2.01
CA PRO A 452 -13.41 26.54 -3.24
C PRO A 452 -12.36 26.54 -4.35
N HIS A 453 -11.36 27.43 -4.29
CA HIS A 453 -10.26 27.56 -5.25
C HIS A 453 -9.02 26.76 -4.87
N ARG A 454 -9.12 25.81 -3.94
CA ARG A 454 -7.98 24.96 -3.57
C ARG A 454 -7.51 24.14 -4.77
N ARG A 455 -6.19 23.98 -4.88
CA ARG A 455 -5.56 23.17 -5.91
C ARG A 455 -5.34 21.75 -5.38
N ILE A 456 -6.00 20.79 -5.99
CA ILE A 456 -5.81 19.36 -5.68
C ILE A 456 -4.79 18.80 -6.65
N ILE A 457 -3.70 18.26 -6.13
CA ILE A 457 -2.65 17.66 -6.92
C ILE A 457 -2.88 16.15 -6.97
N THR A 458 -2.80 15.61 -8.17
CA THR A 458 -2.88 14.16 -8.41
C THR A 458 -1.75 13.72 -9.36
N ILE A 459 -1.39 12.45 -9.28
CA ILE A 459 -0.36 11.89 -10.14
C ILE A 459 -0.82 10.61 -10.82
N ARG A 460 -0.21 10.31 -11.96
CA ARG A 460 -0.26 8.98 -12.58
C ARG A 460 1.14 8.52 -12.99
N MET A 461 1.33 7.20 -12.97
CA MET A 461 2.56 6.62 -13.46
C MET A 461 2.73 6.82 -14.97
N LYS A 462 3.96 6.73 -15.43
CA LYS A 462 4.33 6.83 -16.85
C LYS A 462 3.69 5.69 -17.65
N SER A 463 3.12 6.01 -18.80
CA SER A 463 2.49 5.03 -19.68
C SER A 463 3.47 3.92 -20.07
N LYS A 464 2.98 2.67 -20.09
CA LYS A 464 3.75 1.48 -20.47
C LYS A 464 4.99 1.20 -19.61
N VAL A 465 5.07 1.72 -18.40
CA VAL A 465 6.08 1.29 -17.41
C VAL A 465 5.71 -0.08 -16.85
N ALA A 466 4.43 -0.33 -16.59
CA ALA A 466 3.94 -1.65 -16.26
C ALA A 466 3.27 -2.24 -17.51
N GLU A 467 3.68 -3.43 -17.89
CA GLU A 467 3.18 -4.19 -19.05
C GLU A 467 2.86 -5.62 -18.64
N VAL A 468 1.82 -6.21 -19.23
CA VAL A 468 1.51 -7.62 -19.01
C VAL A 468 2.37 -8.44 -19.98
N ILE A 469 3.27 -9.25 -19.45
CA ILE A 469 4.13 -10.17 -20.18
C ILE A 469 3.85 -11.58 -19.63
N ASP A 470 3.45 -12.50 -20.47
CA ASP A 470 3.08 -13.88 -20.10
C ASP A 470 2.02 -13.96 -18.98
N GLY A 471 1.03 -13.05 -19.04
CA GLY A 471 -0.05 -12.97 -18.04
C GLY A 471 0.33 -12.29 -16.72
N LEU A 472 1.56 -11.85 -16.54
CA LEU A 472 2.05 -11.17 -15.34
C LEU A 472 2.36 -9.70 -15.61
N TRP A 473 2.00 -8.83 -14.64
CA TRP A 473 2.45 -7.44 -14.67
C TRP A 473 3.93 -7.36 -14.38
N GLN A 474 4.68 -6.84 -15.32
CA GLN A 474 6.12 -6.62 -15.19
C GLN A 474 6.47 -5.16 -15.42
N ILE A 475 7.44 -4.67 -14.65
CA ILE A 475 7.95 -3.31 -14.82
C ILE A 475 9.00 -3.31 -15.93
N ASN A 476 8.74 -2.55 -16.98
CA ASN A 476 9.69 -2.30 -18.03
C ASN A 476 10.78 -1.32 -17.55
N GLN A 477 11.84 -1.88 -16.97
CA GLN A 477 12.95 -1.10 -16.40
C GLN A 477 13.61 -0.15 -17.42
N ALA A 478 13.56 -0.47 -18.71
CA ALA A 478 14.09 0.40 -19.75
C ALA A 478 13.37 1.75 -19.86
N LYS A 479 12.13 1.83 -19.35
CA LYS A 479 11.30 3.05 -19.32
C LYS A 479 11.40 3.83 -18.01
N VAL A 480 11.96 3.22 -16.95
CA VAL A 480 12.16 3.86 -15.65
C VAL A 480 13.48 4.62 -15.66
N LYS A 481 13.48 5.82 -16.21
CA LYS A 481 14.68 6.66 -16.40
C LYS A 481 14.51 8.05 -15.76
N PRO A 482 15.61 8.65 -15.28
CA PRO A 482 15.62 10.06 -14.90
C PRO A 482 15.03 10.97 -15.99
N PRO A 483 14.53 12.16 -15.64
CA PRO A 483 14.47 12.72 -14.29
C PRO A 483 13.26 12.26 -13.49
N PHE A 484 12.21 11.70 -14.11
CA PHE A 484 10.92 11.44 -13.46
C PHE A 484 10.67 9.97 -13.10
N PHE A 485 11.56 9.05 -13.48
CA PHE A 485 11.45 7.60 -13.18
C PHE A 485 10.04 7.03 -13.50
N HIS A 486 9.28 6.62 -12.47
CA HIS A 486 7.90 6.12 -12.62
C HIS A 486 6.87 7.23 -12.85
N LEU A 487 7.14 8.47 -12.41
CA LEU A 487 6.22 9.59 -12.53
C LEU A 487 6.01 9.99 -13.99
N GLY A 488 4.78 9.91 -14.48
CA GLY A 488 4.44 10.20 -15.87
C GLY A 488 3.60 11.45 -16.06
N PHE A 489 2.68 11.67 -15.13
CA PHE A 489 1.71 12.74 -15.22
C PHE A 489 1.52 13.43 -13.87
N VAL A 490 1.39 14.74 -13.90
CA VAL A 490 0.99 15.55 -12.75
C VAL A 490 -0.27 16.30 -13.12
N GLY A 491 -1.35 16.03 -12.39
CA GLY A 491 -2.64 16.70 -12.57
C GLY A 491 -2.89 17.73 -11.48
N VAL A 492 -3.65 18.75 -11.81
CA VAL A 492 -4.22 19.75 -10.89
C VAL A 492 -5.70 19.84 -11.15
N ILE A 493 -6.49 19.75 -10.08
CA ILE A 493 -7.92 19.99 -10.09
C ILE A 493 -8.18 21.26 -9.30
N ILE A 494 -8.93 22.17 -9.91
CA ILE A 494 -9.34 23.43 -9.31
C ILE A 494 -10.71 23.82 -9.84
N CYS A 495 -11.61 24.21 -8.96
CA CYS A 495 -12.99 24.47 -9.33
C CYS A 495 -13.57 23.29 -10.13
N HIS A 496 -14.15 23.55 -11.30
CA HIS A 496 -14.74 22.55 -12.19
C HIS A 496 -13.80 22.04 -13.29
N ARG A 497 -12.50 22.43 -13.28
CA ARG A 497 -11.52 22.06 -14.30
C ARG A 497 -10.41 21.18 -13.76
N TRP A 498 -9.92 20.34 -14.64
CA TRP A 498 -8.67 19.60 -14.44
C TRP A 498 -7.62 20.01 -15.49
N TYR A 499 -6.38 19.96 -15.07
CA TYR A 499 -5.18 20.18 -15.88
C TYR A 499 -4.24 19.00 -15.66
N GLU A 500 -3.59 18.49 -16.69
CA GLU A 500 -2.66 17.35 -16.61
C GLU A 500 -1.44 17.60 -17.47
N LEU A 501 -0.27 17.68 -16.84
CA LEU A 501 1.01 17.75 -17.51
C LEU A 501 1.54 16.34 -17.78
N ASP A 502 1.67 15.97 -19.07
CA ASP A 502 2.40 14.79 -19.51
C ASP A 502 3.90 15.11 -19.50
N LEU A 503 4.64 14.58 -18.51
CA LEU A 503 6.06 14.84 -18.31
C LEU A 503 6.93 14.24 -19.42
N THR A 504 6.44 13.24 -20.15
CA THR A 504 7.16 12.62 -21.26
C THR A 504 6.99 13.40 -22.55
N LYS A 505 5.76 13.79 -22.87
CA LYS A 505 5.42 14.54 -24.09
C LYS A 505 5.60 16.04 -23.92
N LYS A 506 5.69 16.53 -22.69
CA LYS A 506 5.80 17.95 -22.33
C LYS A 506 4.63 18.77 -22.84
N VAL A 507 3.42 18.25 -22.63
CA VAL A 507 2.17 18.85 -23.07
C VAL A 507 1.23 18.98 -21.88
N LEU A 508 0.66 20.15 -21.68
CA LEU A 508 -0.41 20.40 -20.72
C LEU A 508 -1.77 20.20 -21.39
N ARG A 509 -2.55 19.25 -20.88
CA ARG A 509 -3.94 19.03 -21.29
C ARG A 509 -4.88 19.56 -20.23
N TYR A 510 -6.04 20.05 -20.61
CA TYR A 510 -7.05 20.51 -19.68
C TYR A 510 -8.46 20.34 -20.22
N SER A 511 -9.42 20.22 -19.31
CA SER A 511 -10.85 20.10 -19.63
C SER A 511 -11.71 20.36 -18.39
N GLU A 512 -13.01 20.27 -18.57
CA GLU A 512 -13.98 20.31 -17.48
C GLU A 512 -14.21 18.91 -16.87
N ILE A 513 -14.59 18.88 -15.60
CA ILE A 513 -14.90 17.66 -14.85
C ILE A 513 -16.36 17.32 -15.04
N LYS A 514 -16.66 16.16 -15.61
CA LYS A 514 -18.03 15.69 -15.85
C LYS A 514 -18.81 15.57 -14.54
N GLY A 515 -20.00 16.17 -14.52
CA GLY A 515 -20.94 16.09 -13.39
C GLY A 515 -20.45 16.82 -12.12
N HIS A 516 -19.48 17.71 -12.23
CA HIS A 516 -19.00 18.52 -11.12
C HIS A 516 -20.06 19.55 -10.71
N THR A 517 -20.26 19.65 -9.39
CA THR A 517 -21.18 20.64 -8.77
C THR A 517 -20.33 21.54 -7.88
N SER A 518 -19.77 22.61 -8.40
CA SER A 518 -18.90 23.49 -7.64
C SER A 518 -19.58 24.81 -7.27
N PRO A 519 -19.28 25.38 -6.10
CA PRO A 519 -19.63 26.76 -5.79
C PRO A 519 -18.81 27.80 -6.58
N CYS A 520 -17.78 27.37 -7.35
CA CYS A 520 -17.00 28.26 -8.20
C CYS A 520 -17.84 28.84 -9.33
N LYS A 521 -17.65 30.12 -9.62
CA LYS A 521 -18.31 30.81 -10.75
C LYS A 521 -17.60 30.47 -12.06
N GLU A 522 -18.34 30.66 -13.16
CA GLU A 522 -17.73 30.62 -14.49
C GLU A 522 -16.67 31.71 -14.59
N GLY A 523 -15.45 31.37 -14.99
CA GLY A 523 -14.29 32.28 -15.01
C GLY A 523 -13.33 32.17 -13.82
N ASP A 524 -13.70 31.50 -12.73
CA ASP A 524 -12.82 31.32 -11.54
C ASP A 524 -11.65 30.34 -11.79
N SER A 525 -11.66 29.61 -12.89
CA SER A 525 -10.58 28.67 -13.20
C SER A 525 -9.37 29.42 -13.76
N PRO A 526 -8.16 29.17 -13.22
CA PRO A 526 -6.95 29.84 -13.66
C PRO A 526 -6.57 29.49 -15.11
N ASP A 527 -5.78 30.38 -15.73
CA ASP A 527 -5.24 30.11 -17.05
C ASP A 527 -4.30 28.90 -17.06
N PRO A 528 -4.29 28.13 -18.16
CA PRO A 528 -3.39 26.98 -18.30
C PRO A 528 -1.92 27.31 -18.06
N GLU A 529 -1.47 28.54 -18.37
CA GLU A 529 -0.09 29.01 -18.14
C GLU A 529 0.24 29.19 -16.65
N GLU A 530 -0.73 29.62 -15.87
CA GLU A 530 -0.58 29.71 -14.40
C GLU A 530 -0.42 28.33 -13.80
N ILE A 531 -1.23 27.37 -14.24
CA ILE A 531 -1.18 25.99 -13.74
C ILE A 531 0.10 25.28 -14.20
N GLU A 532 0.55 25.52 -15.40
CA GLU A 532 1.84 25.01 -15.90
C GLU A 532 2.99 25.45 -14.98
N ARG A 533 3.09 26.73 -14.68
CA ARG A 533 4.08 27.27 -13.73
C ARG A 533 3.95 26.66 -12.36
N PHE A 534 2.71 26.58 -11.85
CA PHE A 534 2.44 25.96 -10.55
C PHE A 534 2.91 24.50 -10.48
N ILE A 535 2.65 23.67 -11.50
CA ILE A 535 3.12 22.26 -11.54
C ILE A 535 4.64 22.19 -11.54
N VAL A 536 5.31 23.00 -12.35
CA VAL A 536 6.78 23.01 -12.44
C VAL A 536 7.39 23.45 -11.11
N ASP A 537 6.87 24.50 -10.48
CA ASP A 537 7.36 24.97 -9.18
C ASP A 537 7.07 23.96 -8.06
N HIS A 538 5.92 23.31 -8.08
CA HIS A 538 5.62 22.21 -7.18
C HIS A 538 6.63 21.07 -7.29
N LEU A 539 6.99 20.66 -8.49
CA LEU A 539 8.00 19.63 -8.73
C LEU A 539 9.38 20.07 -8.25
N LYS A 540 9.78 21.34 -8.47
CA LYS A 540 11.05 21.91 -7.96
C LYS A 540 11.10 21.89 -6.43
N ILE A 541 10.04 22.34 -5.76
CA ILE A 541 9.95 22.34 -4.29
C ILE A 541 10.14 20.91 -3.75
N ASN A 542 9.60 19.90 -4.42
CA ASN A 542 9.78 18.49 -4.08
C ASN A 542 11.06 17.87 -4.68
N GLN A 543 12.03 18.70 -5.07
CA GLN A 543 13.36 18.30 -5.53
C GLN A 543 13.37 17.36 -6.77
N TRP A 544 12.39 17.52 -7.66
CA TRP A 544 12.42 16.86 -8.96
C TRP A 544 13.26 17.68 -9.94
N ASP A 545 14.06 17.01 -10.76
CA ASP A 545 14.78 17.68 -11.84
C ASP A 545 13.82 18.02 -12.99
N VAL A 546 13.50 19.29 -13.10
CA VAL A 546 12.61 19.85 -14.12
C VAL A 546 13.35 20.53 -15.27
N SER A 547 14.68 20.41 -15.36
CA SER A 547 15.52 21.07 -16.38
C SER A 547 15.08 20.74 -17.81
N SER A 548 14.47 19.58 -18.00
CA SER A 548 13.92 19.14 -19.29
C SER A 548 12.61 19.83 -19.68
N LEU A 549 11.90 20.47 -18.73
CA LEU A 549 10.62 21.16 -18.95
C LEU A 549 10.88 22.64 -19.29
N LYS A 550 11.03 22.93 -20.56
CA LYS A 550 11.23 24.32 -21.04
C LYS A 550 9.86 24.98 -21.24
N LEU A 551 9.57 26.01 -20.45
CA LEU A 551 8.34 26.78 -20.55
C LEU A 551 8.40 27.84 -21.69
N PRO A 552 7.30 28.17 -22.36
CA PRO A 552 5.98 27.57 -22.24
C PRO A 552 5.88 26.22 -22.96
N LEU A 553 5.01 25.34 -22.44
CA LEU A 553 4.71 24.04 -23.04
C LEU A 553 3.50 24.14 -23.99
N ASP A 554 3.32 23.14 -24.84
CA ASP A 554 2.13 23.02 -25.67
C ASP A 554 0.88 22.76 -24.79
N LYS A 555 -0.22 23.40 -25.15
CA LYS A 555 -1.51 23.32 -24.42
C LYS A 555 -2.60 22.77 -25.30
N ILE A 556 -3.33 21.77 -24.81
CA ILE A 556 -4.39 21.11 -25.55
C ILE A 556 -5.66 21.07 -24.71
N TYR A 557 -6.70 21.75 -25.18
CA TYR A 557 -8.04 21.60 -24.61
C TYR A 557 -8.68 20.31 -25.11
N ILE A 558 -9.17 19.49 -24.19
CA ILE A 558 -9.90 18.24 -24.46
C ILE A 558 -11.39 18.52 -24.28
N LYS A 559 -12.17 18.39 -25.35
CA LYS A 559 -13.63 18.52 -25.22
C LYS A 559 -14.17 17.43 -24.28
N PRO A 560 -14.99 17.77 -23.28
CA PRO A 560 -15.63 16.77 -22.45
C PRO A 560 -16.42 15.78 -23.31
N ALA A 561 -16.32 14.48 -22.99
CA ALA A 561 -17.18 13.49 -23.63
C ALA A 561 -18.64 13.76 -23.22
N ARG A 562 -19.53 13.86 -24.20
CA ARG A 562 -20.99 14.06 -24.01
C ARG A 562 -21.63 12.94 -23.22
#